data_7fb090c4dc4b922e34501cfa1c5d2337
#
_entry.id   7fb090c4dc4b922e34501cfa1c5d2337
#
_cell.length_a   1.000
_cell.length_b   1.000
_cell.length_c   1.000
_cell.angle_alpha   90.00
_cell.angle_beta   90.00
_cell.angle_gamma   90.00
#
_symmetry.space_group_name_H-M   'P 1'
#
loop_
_entity.id
_entity.type
_entity.pdbx_description
1 polymer ?
#
loop_
_entity_poly.entity_id
_entity_poly.type
_entity_poly.pdbx_seq_one_letter_code
_entity_poly.pdbx_strand_id
1 'polypeptide(L)'
;MSAPDDLWARLARLTPARIGLGRAGSGLPTREVLRFGLAHAQARDAVHTPMEAEAIARSVEALGLATRVVASQAPDRATYLRRPDYGRRLAPESADALARAAGAPVDLAILIADGLSARAVHEGAAPLIAAFQPHIAAAGWNLAPVVIAAQARVALGDAVGSILRARAVAVLIGERPGLSSPDSLGIYLTFGPRPGRSDAERNCISNVRPAGLSPAEAAFKLNWLLREALSRGLTGVNLKDESERFLAAPGAARALPGAES
;
A
#
# COMPACT_ATOMS: atom_id res chain seq x y z
N MET A 1 15.31 46.67 -9.84
CA MET A 1 13.85 46.47 -9.68
C MET A 1 13.61 44.97 -9.59
N SER A 2 13.31 44.45 -8.40
CA SER A 2 12.94 43.04 -8.23
C SER A 2 11.66 42.80 -9.05
N ALA A 3 11.66 41.74 -9.85
CA ALA A 3 10.43 41.28 -10.52
C ALA A 3 9.34 41.10 -9.45
N PRO A 4 8.08 41.49 -9.70
CA PRO A 4 7.02 41.27 -8.74
C PRO A 4 6.98 39.77 -8.44
N ASP A 5 6.98 39.46 -7.14
CA ASP A 5 6.93 38.08 -6.62
C ASP A 5 5.75 37.39 -7.30
N ASP A 6 6.03 36.50 -8.24
CA ASP A 6 5.00 35.89 -9.09
C ASP A 6 4.07 35.07 -8.19
N LEU A 7 2.87 35.57 -7.96
CA LEU A 7 1.84 34.93 -7.16
C LEU A 7 1.66 33.45 -7.56
N TRP A 8 1.71 33.17 -8.85
CA TRP A 8 1.60 31.80 -9.37
C TRP A 8 2.77 30.92 -8.94
N ALA A 9 4.00 31.47 -8.96
CA ALA A 9 5.18 30.74 -8.48
C ALA A 9 5.09 30.45 -6.98
N ARG A 10 4.49 31.34 -6.17
CA ARG A 10 4.23 31.11 -4.74
C ARG A 10 3.17 30.02 -4.53
N LEU A 11 2.05 30.10 -5.24
CA LEU A 11 0.97 29.11 -5.15
C LEU A 11 1.43 27.72 -5.64
N ALA A 12 2.21 27.66 -6.70
CA ALA A 12 2.75 26.41 -7.24
C ALA A 12 3.69 25.68 -6.26
N ARG A 13 4.27 26.38 -5.27
CA ARG A 13 5.05 25.73 -4.20
C ARG A 13 4.19 25.03 -3.14
N LEU A 14 2.90 25.35 -3.07
CA LEU A 14 1.96 24.82 -2.07
C LEU A 14 1.16 23.61 -2.59
N THR A 15 1.31 23.27 -3.88
CA THR A 15 0.54 22.17 -4.49
C THR A 15 1.33 21.49 -5.60
N PRO A 16 1.21 20.15 -5.77
CA PRO A 16 1.75 19.44 -6.93
C PRO A 16 0.92 19.67 -8.19
N ALA A 17 -0.20 20.40 -8.12
CA ALA A 17 -1.01 20.74 -9.29
C ALA A 17 -0.26 21.63 -10.27
N ARG A 18 -0.49 21.41 -11.57
CA ARG A 18 0.12 22.19 -12.65
C ARG A 18 -0.66 23.49 -12.86
N ILE A 19 -0.42 24.48 -11.99
CA ILE A 19 -1.05 25.79 -12.01
C ILE A 19 -0.07 26.85 -12.48
N GLY A 20 -0.58 27.96 -13.07
CA GLY A 20 0.24 29.11 -13.45
C GLY A 20 1.32 28.81 -14.50
N LEU A 21 1.09 27.86 -15.40
CA LEU A 21 2.10 27.34 -16.34
C LEU A 21 2.57 28.38 -17.38
N GLY A 22 1.84 29.49 -17.52
CA GLY A 22 2.10 30.51 -18.53
C GLY A 22 1.66 30.10 -19.93
N ARG A 23 1.99 30.93 -20.90
CA ARG A 23 1.71 30.71 -22.34
C ARG A 23 2.91 31.09 -23.22
N ALA A 24 3.03 30.41 -24.34
CA ALA A 24 3.94 30.77 -25.43
C ALA A 24 3.07 30.91 -26.70
N GLY A 25 2.66 32.15 -27.01
CA GLY A 25 1.62 32.42 -28.00
C GLY A 25 0.27 31.83 -27.56
N SER A 26 -0.33 31.00 -28.41
CA SER A 26 -1.58 30.27 -28.12
C SER A 26 -1.38 28.94 -27.36
N GLY A 27 -0.13 28.48 -27.26
CA GLY A 27 0.19 27.17 -26.64
C GLY A 27 0.78 27.25 -25.24
N LEU A 28 1.11 26.09 -24.68
CA LEU A 28 1.90 25.97 -23.44
C LEU A 28 3.39 26.20 -23.75
N PRO A 29 4.18 26.72 -22.78
CA PRO A 29 5.63 26.74 -22.88
C PRO A 29 6.19 25.36 -23.15
N THR A 30 7.16 25.21 -24.04
CA THR A 30 7.80 23.92 -24.38
C THR A 30 8.30 23.17 -23.13
N ARG A 31 8.86 23.88 -22.15
CA ARG A 31 9.27 23.29 -20.86
C ARG A 31 8.14 22.54 -20.18
N GLU A 32 6.92 23.09 -20.17
CA GLU A 32 5.78 22.47 -19.49
C GLU A 32 5.22 21.27 -20.28
N VAL A 33 5.28 21.33 -21.62
CA VAL A 33 4.95 20.19 -22.48
C VAL A 33 5.92 19.04 -22.23
N LEU A 34 7.23 19.31 -22.16
CA LEU A 34 8.25 18.29 -21.87
C LEU A 34 8.09 17.70 -20.46
N ARG A 35 7.82 18.52 -19.45
CA ARG A 35 7.53 18.06 -18.09
C ARG A 35 6.31 17.14 -18.03
N PHE A 36 5.26 17.47 -18.74
CA PHE A 36 4.06 16.66 -18.84
C PHE A 36 4.37 15.33 -19.54
N GLY A 37 5.10 15.36 -20.67
CA GLY A 37 5.54 14.17 -21.38
C GLY A 37 6.39 13.23 -20.52
N LEU A 38 7.33 13.78 -19.74
CA LEU A 38 8.15 13.01 -18.80
C LEU A 38 7.30 12.35 -17.71
N ALA A 39 6.36 13.10 -17.10
CA ALA A 39 5.48 12.56 -16.07
C ALA A 39 4.59 11.42 -16.61
N HIS A 40 4.13 11.54 -17.86
CA HIS A 40 3.39 10.49 -18.55
C HIS A 40 4.25 9.23 -18.78
N ALA A 41 5.49 9.40 -19.23
CA ALA A 41 6.44 8.31 -19.43
C ALA A 41 6.71 7.59 -18.10
N GLN A 42 7.01 8.32 -17.04
CA GLN A 42 7.25 7.75 -15.70
C GLN A 42 6.04 6.98 -15.15
N ALA A 43 4.82 7.51 -15.32
CA ALA A 43 3.60 6.81 -14.90
C ALA A 43 3.38 5.52 -15.70
N ARG A 44 3.64 5.55 -17.02
CA ARG A 44 3.58 4.37 -17.89
C ARG A 44 4.62 3.33 -17.49
N ASP A 45 5.86 3.74 -17.27
CA ASP A 45 6.95 2.84 -16.88
C ASP A 45 6.63 2.17 -15.54
N ALA A 46 6.09 2.90 -14.56
CA ALA A 46 5.67 2.33 -13.28
C ALA A 46 4.59 1.23 -13.44
N VAL A 47 3.67 1.37 -14.41
CA VAL A 47 2.67 0.34 -14.71
C VAL A 47 3.28 -0.91 -15.32
N HIS A 48 4.30 -0.76 -16.18
CA HIS A 48 4.88 -1.86 -16.97
C HIS A 48 6.12 -2.50 -16.33
N THR A 49 6.74 -1.84 -15.36
CA THR A 49 7.88 -2.40 -14.62
C THR A 49 7.46 -3.69 -13.91
N PRO A 50 8.17 -4.80 -14.13
CA PRO A 50 7.88 -6.06 -13.43
C PRO A 50 8.24 -5.96 -11.95
N MET A 51 7.51 -6.68 -11.12
CA MET A 51 7.88 -6.84 -9.71
C MET A 51 8.95 -7.92 -9.55
N GLU A 52 10.03 -7.59 -8.88
CA GLU A 52 11.08 -8.50 -8.50
C GLU A 52 10.76 -9.13 -7.14
N ALA A 53 9.85 -10.11 -7.13
CA ALA A 53 9.31 -10.72 -5.91
C ALA A 53 10.40 -11.23 -4.96
N GLU A 54 11.45 -11.86 -5.51
CA GLU A 54 12.56 -12.39 -4.72
C GLU A 54 13.42 -11.27 -4.08
N ALA A 55 13.55 -10.12 -4.74
CA ALA A 55 14.26 -8.97 -4.16
C ALA A 55 13.46 -8.38 -2.98
N ILE A 56 12.15 -8.30 -3.11
CA ILE A 56 11.26 -7.88 -2.03
C ILE A 56 11.31 -8.89 -0.88
N ALA A 57 11.29 -10.19 -1.17
CA ALA A 57 11.42 -11.24 -0.17
C ALA A 57 12.69 -11.07 0.66
N ARG A 58 13.85 -10.93 0.01
CA ARG A 58 15.12 -10.68 0.71
C ARG A 58 15.09 -9.43 1.58
N SER A 59 14.46 -8.35 1.11
CA SER A 59 14.35 -7.10 1.88
C SER A 59 13.49 -7.28 3.14
N VAL A 60 12.45 -8.09 3.07
CA VAL A 60 11.58 -8.43 4.21
C VAL A 60 12.27 -9.42 5.16
N GLU A 61 12.99 -10.40 4.61
CA GLU A 61 13.77 -11.36 5.40
C GLU A 61 14.89 -10.69 6.19
N ALA A 62 15.51 -9.64 5.63
CA ALA A 62 16.49 -8.82 6.34
C ALA A 62 15.90 -8.11 7.58
N LEU A 63 14.59 -7.98 7.66
CA LEU A 63 13.86 -7.49 8.85
C LEU A 63 13.56 -8.62 9.86
N GLY A 64 14.01 -9.84 9.63
CA GLY A 64 13.77 -11.00 10.50
C GLY A 64 12.40 -11.66 10.29
N LEU A 65 11.68 -11.38 9.21
CA LEU A 65 10.36 -11.94 8.93
C LEU A 65 10.46 -13.05 7.87
N ALA A 66 9.74 -14.15 8.09
CA ALA A 66 9.62 -15.21 7.09
C ALA A 66 8.77 -14.73 5.89
N THR A 67 9.10 -15.17 4.68
CA THR A 67 8.38 -14.82 3.46
C THR A 67 7.85 -16.03 2.71
N ARG A 68 6.87 -15.81 1.84
CA ARG A 68 6.34 -16.79 0.87
C ARG A 68 6.01 -16.07 -0.43
N VAL A 69 6.59 -16.50 -1.53
CA VAL A 69 6.25 -16.00 -2.86
C VAL A 69 5.14 -16.87 -3.44
N VAL A 70 4.12 -16.23 -3.98
CA VAL A 70 2.96 -16.88 -4.62
C VAL A 70 2.62 -16.18 -5.94
N ALA A 71 1.85 -16.83 -6.80
CA ALA A 71 1.37 -16.29 -8.05
C ALA A 71 -0.15 -16.10 -8.04
N SER A 72 -0.64 -15.07 -8.73
CA SER A 72 -2.04 -14.97 -9.12
C SER A 72 -2.33 -15.84 -10.35
N GLN A 73 -3.59 -15.94 -10.77
CA GLN A 73 -3.96 -16.60 -12.04
C GLN A 73 -3.58 -15.79 -13.29
N ALA A 74 -3.09 -14.54 -13.14
CA ALA A 74 -2.61 -13.76 -14.27
C ALA A 74 -1.17 -14.19 -14.61
N PRO A 75 -0.93 -14.82 -15.81
CA PRO A 75 0.38 -15.36 -16.15
C PRO A 75 1.41 -14.28 -16.48
N ASP A 76 0.95 -13.11 -16.91
CA ASP A 76 1.79 -12.00 -17.32
C ASP A 76 1.12 -10.64 -17.11
N ARG A 77 1.92 -9.56 -17.23
CA ARG A 77 1.45 -8.19 -17.04
C ARG A 77 0.36 -7.77 -18.02
N ALA A 78 0.46 -8.16 -19.27
CA ALA A 78 -0.51 -7.79 -20.29
C ALA A 78 -1.88 -8.42 -20.01
N THR A 79 -1.89 -9.68 -19.60
CA THR A 79 -3.11 -10.38 -19.17
C THR A 79 -3.67 -9.76 -17.91
N TYR A 80 -2.85 -9.48 -16.89
CA TYR A 80 -3.27 -8.83 -15.66
C TYR A 80 -3.97 -7.48 -15.89
N LEU A 81 -3.44 -6.66 -16.83
CA LEU A 81 -4.03 -5.36 -17.12
C LEU A 81 -5.38 -5.47 -17.84
N ARG A 82 -5.54 -6.48 -18.72
CA ARG A 82 -6.78 -6.72 -19.48
C ARG A 82 -7.81 -7.58 -18.74
N ARG A 83 -7.35 -8.46 -17.85
CA ARG A 83 -8.16 -9.41 -17.09
C ARG A 83 -7.91 -9.27 -15.59
N PRO A 84 -8.39 -8.16 -14.98
CA PRO A 84 -8.17 -7.89 -13.56
C PRO A 84 -8.77 -8.95 -12.63
N ASP A 85 -9.72 -9.73 -13.12
CA ASP A 85 -10.31 -10.87 -12.42
C ASP A 85 -9.29 -11.99 -12.12
N TYR A 86 -8.29 -12.20 -13.00
CA TYR A 86 -7.22 -13.16 -12.76
C TYR A 86 -6.28 -12.71 -11.63
N GLY A 87 -6.00 -11.42 -11.52
CA GLY A 87 -5.21 -10.86 -10.42
C GLY A 87 -5.90 -10.91 -9.04
N ARG A 88 -7.18 -11.24 -8.99
CA ARG A 88 -7.96 -11.41 -7.75
C ARG A 88 -7.93 -12.82 -7.19
N ARG A 89 -7.37 -13.77 -7.92
CA ARG A 89 -7.39 -15.20 -7.58
C ARG A 89 -5.97 -15.74 -7.50
N LEU A 90 -5.70 -16.53 -6.47
CA LEU A 90 -4.45 -17.30 -6.37
C LEU A 90 -4.42 -18.38 -7.48
N ALA A 91 -3.23 -18.61 -8.02
CA ALA A 91 -2.97 -19.81 -8.81
C ALA A 91 -3.20 -21.06 -7.94
N PRO A 92 -3.79 -22.13 -8.46
CA PRO A 92 -4.08 -23.34 -7.67
C PRO A 92 -2.86 -23.89 -6.93
N GLU A 93 -1.72 -23.97 -7.59
CA GLU A 93 -0.46 -24.48 -7.04
C GLU A 93 0.03 -23.60 -5.88
N SER A 94 -0.14 -22.28 -5.99
CA SER A 94 0.19 -21.31 -4.95
C SER A 94 -0.74 -21.44 -3.75
N ALA A 95 -2.04 -21.65 -3.99
CA ALA A 95 -3.01 -21.88 -2.93
C ALA A 95 -2.69 -23.16 -2.13
N ASP A 96 -2.39 -24.26 -2.84
CA ASP A 96 -2.02 -25.54 -2.24
C ASP A 96 -0.71 -25.44 -1.45
N ALA A 97 0.31 -24.76 -1.99
CA ALA A 97 1.58 -24.56 -1.31
C ALA A 97 1.41 -23.73 -0.03
N LEU A 98 0.60 -22.65 -0.10
CA LEU A 98 0.31 -21.80 1.04
C LEU A 98 -0.50 -22.56 2.11
N ALA A 99 -1.47 -23.38 1.71
CA ALA A 99 -2.25 -24.21 2.63
C ALA A 99 -1.40 -25.24 3.38
N ARG A 100 -0.43 -25.88 2.70
CA ARG A 100 0.53 -26.79 3.35
C ARG A 100 1.47 -26.10 4.33
N ALA A 101 1.76 -24.82 4.12
CA ALA A 101 2.59 -24.00 4.98
C ALA A 101 1.81 -23.28 6.09
N ALA A 102 0.48 -23.35 6.07
CA ALA A 102 -0.37 -22.72 7.06
C ALA A 102 -0.19 -23.40 8.42
N GLY A 103 0.03 -22.58 9.47
CA GLY A 103 0.19 -23.02 10.86
C GLY A 103 -1.07 -22.80 11.69
N ALA A 104 -0.85 -22.48 12.98
CA ALA A 104 -1.91 -22.04 13.89
C ALA A 104 -2.57 -20.74 13.39
N PRO A 105 -3.81 -20.44 13.81
CA PRO A 105 -4.43 -19.15 13.55
C PRO A 105 -3.54 -17.98 13.99
N VAL A 106 -3.56 -16.90 13.21
CA VAL A 106 -2.77 -15.70 13.46
C VAL A 106 -3.64 -14.45 13.52
N ASP A 107 -3.15 -13.38 14.13
CA ASP A 107 -3.88 -12.12 14.20
C ASP A 107 -3.84 -11.38 12.87
N LEU A 108 -2.68 -11.39 12.19
CA LEU A 108 -2.44 -10.63 10.96
C LEU A 108 -1.71 -11.46 9.90
N ALA A 109 -2.19 -11.39 8.67
CA ALA A 109 -1.43 -11.70 7.47
C ALA A 109 -1.08 -10.42 6.72
N ILE A 110 0.11 -10.34 6.14
CA ILE A 110 0.54 -9.26 5.25
C ILE A 110 0.73 -9.84 3.86
N LEU A 111 0.09 -9.21 2.87
CA LEU A 111 0.31 -9.47 1.45
C LEU A 111 0.97 -8.26 0.81
N ILE A 112 2.10 -8.45 0.15
CA ILE A 112 2.73 -7.46 -0.72
C ILE A 112 2.36 -7.78 -2.16
N ALA A 113 1.78 -6.82 -2.88
CA ALA A 113 1.26 -7.00 -4.24
C ALA A 113 1.71 -5.84 -5.15
N ASP A 114 2.10 -6.14 -6.39
CA ASP A 114 2.53 -5.11 -7.34
C ASP A 114 1.42 -4.12 -7.73
N GLY A 115 0.18 -4.57 -7.75
CA GLY A 115 -0.94 -3.71 -8.16
C GLY A 115 -0.71 -3.08 -9.52
N LEU A 116 -0.72 -1.75 -9.55
CA LEU A 116 -0.45 -0.98 -10.76
C LEU A 116 0.91 -0.24 -10.73
N SER A 117 1.71 -0.42 -9.67
CA SER A 117 3.05 0.17 -9.55
C SER A 117 3.99 -0.76 -8.76
N ALA A 118 4.75 -1.60 -9.46
CA ALA A 118 5.80 -2.39 -8.83
C ALA A 118 6.86 -1.50 -8.16
N ARG A 119 7.13 -0.32 -8.74
CA ARG A 119 8.04 0.68 -8.17
C ARG A 119 7.64 1.08 -6.75
N ALA A 120 6.37 1.39 -6.52
CA ALA A 120 5.86 1.75 -5.20
C ALA A 120 6.13 0.67 -4.15
N VAL A 121 6.02 -0.59 -4.55
CA VAL A 121 6.26 -1.75 -3.69
C VAL A 121 7.75 -1.94 -3.40
N HIS A 122 8.61 -1.84 -4.42
CA HIS A 122 10.06 -1.94 -4.26
C HIS A 122 10.61 -0.86 -3.30
N GLU A 123 10.11 0.38 -3.42
CA GLU A 123 10.58 1.50 -2.62
C GLU A 123 9.91 1.59 -1.24
N GLY A 124 8.63 1.18 -1.12
CA GLY A 124 7.79 1.48 0.05
C GLY A 124 7.49 0.30 0.98
N ALA A 125 7.47 -0.95 0.49
CA ALA A 125 6.96 -2.08 1.29
C ALA A 125 7.84 -2.40 2.50
N ALA A 126 9.15 -2.59 2.31
CA ALA A 126 10.07 -2.92 3.41
C ALA A 126 10.20 -1.77 4.44
N PRO A 127 10.34 -0.49 4.06
CA PRO A 127 10.31 0.62 5.01
C PRO A 127 9.02 0.71 5.82
N LEU A 128 7.86 0.44 5.20
CA LEU A 128 6.58 0.43 5.90
C LEU A 128 6.51 -0.73 6.91
N ILE A 129 6.93 -1.94 6.53
CA ILE A 129 6.95 -3.09 7.43
C ILE A 129 7.91 -2.83 8.60
N ALA A 130 9.10 -2.29 8.35
CA ALA A 130 10.06 -1.93 9.39
C ALA A 130 9.46 -0.92 10.40
N ALA A 131 8.73 0.08 9.91
CA ALA A 131 8.03 1.05 10.76
C ALA A 131 6.86 0.41 11.53
N PHE A 132 6.25 -0.66 11.01
CA PHE A 132 5.11 -1.32 11.62
C PHE A 132 5.50 -2.42 12.65
N GLN A 133 6.67 -3.04 12.52
CA GLN A 133 7.13 -4.09 13.44
C GLN A 133 7.07 -3.73 14.94
N PRO A 134 7.49 -2.53 15.39
CA PRO A 134 7.38 -2.15 16.79
C PRO A 134 5.93 -2.18 17.31
N HIS A 135 4.96 -1.85 16.46
CA HIS A 135 3.54 -1.88 16.80
C HIS A 135 3.02 -3.31 16.93
N ILE A 136 3.46 -4.24 16.07
CA ILE A 136 3.15 -5.67 16.15
C ILE A 136 3.67 -6.23 17.47
N ALA A 137 4.95 -5.96 17.78
CA ALA A 137 5.60 -6.43 18.99
C ALA A 137 4.92 -5.90 20.27
N ALA A 138 4.64 -4.59 20.31
CA ALA A 138 3.99 -3.96 21.47
C ALA A 138 2.56 -4.45 21.70
N ALA A 139 1.87 -4.90 20.65
CA ALA A 139 0.52 -5.44 20.74
C ALA A 139 0.49 -6.96 21.00
N GLY A 140 1.64 -7.64 20.91
CA GLY A 140 1.72 -9.10 21.01
C GLY A 140 1.01 -9.86 19.89
N TRP A 141 0.83 -9.26 18.73
CA TRP A 141 0.13 -9.91 17.61
C TRP A 141 0.98 -11.01 16.97
N ASN A 142 0.34 -12.14 16.69
CA ASN A 142 0.93 -13.20 15.91
C ASN A 142 0.83 -12.87 14.41
N LEU A 143 1.97 -12.85 13.71
CA LEU A 143 2.07 -12.58 12.30
C LEU A 143 2.32 -13.87 11.51
N ALA A 144 1.57 -14.08 10.43
CA ALA A 144 1.89 -15.10 9.44
C ALA A 144 3.18 -14.73 8.67
N PRO A 145 3.84 -15.68 7.97
CA PRO A 145 4.84 -15.33 6.97
C PRO A 145 4.30 -14.27 5.99
N VAL A 146 5.10 -13.26 5.67
CA VAL A 146 4.71 -12.22 4.72
C VAL A 146 4.60 -12.83 3.32
N VAL A 147 3.43 -12.68 2.69
CA VAL A 147 3.18 -13.21 1.35
C VAL A 147 3.50 -12.15 0.31
N ILE A 148 4.16 -12.53 -0.77
CA ILE A 148 4.53 -11.65 -1.88
C ILE A 148 3.91 -12.24 -3.15
N ALA A 149 3.12 -11.44 -3.87
CA ALA A 149 2.40 -11.90 -5.06
C ALA A 149 2.54 -10.90 -6.22
N ALA A 150 3.12 -11.37 -7.32
CA ALA A 150 3.10 -10.63 -8.58
C ALA A 150 1.74 -10.74 -9.27
N GLN A 151 1.42 -9.73 -10.08
CA GLN A 151 0.17 -9.63 -10.83
C GLN A 151 -1.08 -9.74 -9.93
N ALA A 152 -1.03 -9.12 -8.73
CA ALA A 152 -2.06 -9.29 -7.71
C ALA A 152 -2.90 -8.02 -7.51
N ARG A 153 -4.18 -8.23 -7.24
CA ARG A 153 -5.16 -7.21 -6.82
C ARG A 153 -5.47 -7.35 -5.34
N VAL A 154 -6.05 -6.31 -4.73
CA VAL A 154 -6.39 -6.27 -3.31
C VAL A 154 -7.16 -7.54 -2.86
N ALA A 155 -8.14 -7.98 -3.64
CA ALA A 155 -8.96 -9.14 -3.30
C ALA A 155 -8.21 -10.48 -3.24
N LEU A 156 -6.96 -10.57 -3.75
CA LEU A 156 -6.11 -11.75 -3.55
C LEU A 156 -5.80 -11.95 -2.06
N GLY A 157 -5.72 -10.85 -1.30
CA GLY A 157 -5.51 -10.86 0.15
C GLY A 157 -6.59 -11.64 0.91
N ASP A 158 -7.81 -11.69 0.40
CA ASP A 158 -8.90 -12.45 1.04
C ASP A 158 -8.62 -13.96 1.05
N ALA A 159 -8.17 -14.48 -0.09
CA ALA A 159 -7.79 -15.89 -0.20
C ALA A 159 -6.54 -16.19 0.65
N VAL A 160 -5.53 -15.31 0.59
CA VAL A 160 -4.30 -15.44 1.40
C VAL A 160 -4.63 -15.45 2.89
N GLY A 161 -5.38 -14.46 3.37
CA GLY A 161 -5.74 -14.35 4.79
C GLY A 161 -6.61 -15.52 5.26
N SER A 162 -7.54 -15.99 4.41
CA SER A 162 -8.38 -17.17 4.70
C SER A 162 -7.54 -18.44 4.83
N ILE A 163 -6.63 -18.71 3.89
CA ILE A 163 -5.75 -19.89 3.89
C ILE A 163 -4.83 -19.87 5.13
N LEU A 164 -4.26 -18.72 5.45
CA LEU A 164 -3.39 -18.54 6.61
C LEU A 164 -4.15 -18.45 7.94
N ARG A 165 -5.47 -18.53 7.91
CA ARG A 165 -6.34 -18.46 9.09
C ARG A 165 -6.12 -17.19 9.91
N ALA A 166 -5.89 -16.07 9.20
CA ALA A 166 -5.66 -14.78 9.81
C ALA A 166 -6.97 -14.09 10.20
N ARG A 167 -6.99 -13.44 11.36
CA ARG A 167 -8.12 -12.62 11.81
C ARG A 167 -8.28 -11.37 10.92
N ALA A 168 -7.15 -10.81 10.47
CA ALA A 168 -7.13 -9.68 9.56
C ALA A 168 -6.04 -9.86 8.49
N VAL A 169 -6.21 -9.24 7.33
CA VAL A 169 -5.17 -9.14 6.31
C VAL A 169 -4.92 -7.69 5.94
N ALA A 170 -3.64 -7.30 5.88
CA ALA A 170 -3.18 -6.03 5.33
C ALA A 170 -2.52 -6.28 3.97
N VAL A 171 -3.09 -5.69 2.92
CA VAL A 171 -2.54 -5.75 1.56
C VAL A 171 -1.79 -4.46 1.28
N LEU A 172 -0.46 -4.57 1.12
CA LEU A 172 0.43 -3.49 0.70
C LEU A 172 0.53 -3.56 -0.82
N ILE A 173 0.01 -2.56 -1.52
CA ILE A 173 -0.16 -2.65 -2.98
C ILE A 173 0.23 -1.36 -3.69
N GLY A 174 0.92 -1.47 -4.83
CA GLY A 174 1.20 -0.34 -5.68
C GLY A 174 -0.09 0.26 -6.26
N GLU A 175 -0.33 1.53 -5.97
CA GLU A 175 -1.49 2.25 -6.47
C GLU A 175 -1.37 2.57 -7.97
N ARG A 176 -2.46 3.04 -8.58
CA ARG A 176 -2.41 3.53 -9.96
C ARG A 176 -1.48 4.74 -10.04
N PRO A 177 -0.41 4.71 -10.84
CA PRO A 177 0.51 5.83 -10.96
C PRO A 177 -0.18 7.10 -11.41
N GLY A 178 -0.06 8.15 -10.62
CA GLY A 178 -0.41 9.51 -11.02
C GLY A 178 0.76 10.21 -11.69
N LEU A 179 0.48 11.31 -12.42
CA LEU A 179 1.53 12.11 -13.09
C LEU A 179 2.49 12.81 -12.10
N SER A 180 2.14 12.87 -10.82
CA SER A 180 2.96 13.41 -9.74
C SER A 180 3.27 12.39 -8.65
N SER A 181 2.77 11.14 -8.78
CA SER A 181 2.88 10.09 -7.78
C SER A 181 2.98 8.70 -8.42
N PRO A 182 4.08 8.40 -9.15
CA PRO A 182 4.28 7.08 -9.75
C PRO A 182 4.67 6.01 -8.73
N ASP A 183 5.02 6.40 -7.52
CA ASP A 183 5.61 5.68 -6.40
C ASP A 183 4.67 5.50 -5.21
N SER A 184 3.36 5.71 -5.40
CA SER A 184 2.37 5.64 -4.32
C SER A 184 2.02 4.21 -3.95
N LEU A 185 2.18 3.85 -2.65
CA LEU A 185 1.76 2.59 -2.05
C LEU A 185 0.44 2.80 -1.29
N GLY A 186 -0.48 1.86 -1.44
CA GLY A 186 -1.72 1.78 -0.66
C GLY A 186 -1.69 0.60 0.30
N ILE A 187 -2.39 0.73 1.42
CA ILE A 187 -2.63 -0.33 2.39
C ILE A 187 -4.12 -0.58 2.47
N TYR A 188 -4.54 -1.83 2.26
CA TYR A 188 -5.94 -2.23 2.40
C TYR A 188 -6.06 -3.24 3.54
N LEU A 189 -6.77 -2.86 4.61
CA LEU A 189 -7.02 -3.70 5.79
C LEU A 189 -8.41 -4.34 5.70
N THR A 190 -8.48 -5.66 5.88
CA THR A 190 -9.73 -6.43 5.89
C THR A 190 -9.78 -7.33 7.12
N PHE A 191 -10.80 -7.20 7.94
CA PHE A 191 -11.10 -8.13 9.04
C PHE A 191 -11.91 -9.32 8.53
N GLY A 192 -11.64 -10.52 9.06
CA GLY A 192 -12.30 -11.77 8.64
C GLY A 192 -12.16 -12.00 7.13
N PRO A 193 -10.91 -12.04 6.60
CA PRO A 193 -10.68 -12.19 5.18
C PRO A 193 -11.25 -13.52 4.68
N ARG A 194 -12.03 -13.44 3.60
CA ARG A 194 -12.57 -14.60 2.89
C ARG A 194 -12.87 -14.22 1.44
N PRO A 195 -12.77 -15.14 0.48
CA PRO A 195 -13.19 -14.88 -0.89
C PRO A 195 -14.60 -14.30 -0.96
N GLY A 196 -14.78 -13.26 -1.78
CA GLY A 196 -16.07 -12.59 -1.97
C GLY A 196 -16.27 -11.33 -1.11
N ARG A 197 -15.28 -10.91 -0.30
CA ARG A 197 -15.32 -9.59 0.36
C ARG A 197 -15.36 -8.47 -0.67
N SER A 198 -16.20 -7.48 -0.43
CA SER A 198 -16.29 -6.27 -1.25
C SER A 198 -15.29 -5.21 -0.82
N ASP A 199 -15.04 -4.23 -1.69
CA ASP A 199 -14.14 -3.12 -1.36
C ASP A 199 -14.72 -2.21 -0.25
N ALA A 200 -16.05 -2.16 -0.06
CA ALA A 200 -16.71 -1.46 1.03
C ALA A 200 -16.39 -2.06 2.42
N GLU A 201 -15.92 -3.30 2.48
CA GLU A 201 -15.54 -4.00 3.70
C GLU A 201 -14.07 -3.81 4.08
N ARG A 202 -13.33 -2.91 3.39
CA ARG A 202 -11.90 -2.65 3.58
C ARG A 202 -11.66 -1.22 4.00
N ASN A 203 -10.75 -1.01 4.94
CA ASN A 203 -10.17 0.30 5.16
C ASN A 203 -8.97 0.50 4.23
N CYS A 204 -8.79 1.73 3.76
CA CYS A 204 -7.69 2.09 2.87
C CYS A 204 -6.86 3.23 3.47
N ILE A 205 -5.54 3.03 3.50
CA ILE A 205 -4.55 4.08 3.74
C ILE A 205 -3.82 4.29 2.42
N SER A 206 -3.95 5.46 1.82
CA SER A 206 -3.46 5.76 0.48
C SER A 206 -2.28 6.75 0.52
N ASN A 207 -1.58 6.89 -0.62
CA ASN A 207 -0.52 7.87 -0.82
C ASN A 207 0.68 7.70 0.13
N VAL A 208 1.02 6.45 0.47
CA VAL A 208 2.21 6.13 1.27
C VAL A 208 3.45 6.24 0.37
N ARG A 209 4.23 7.30 0.57
CA ARG A 209 5.44 7.63 -0.21
C ARG A 209 6.19 8.79 0.43
N PRO A 210 7.48 9.08 0.07
CA PRO A 210 8.26 10.16 0.67
C PRO A 210 7.61 11.55 0.55
N ALA A 211 6.95 11.84 -0.59
CA ALA A 211 6.25 13.12 -0.83
C ALA A 211 4.75 13.08 -0.43
N GLY A 212 4.31 12.08 0.29
CA GLY A 212 2.94 11.88 0.77
C GLY A 212 2.91 11.51 2.24
N LEU A 213 2.17 10.47 2.59
CA LEU A 213 2.15 9.91 3.93
C LEU A 213 3.43 9.11 4.18
N SER A 214 4.18 9.46 5.21
CA SER A 214 5.41 8.75 5.54
C SER A 214 5.15 7.29 5.99
N PRO A 215 6.11 6.37 5.85
CA PRO A 215 5.97 5.00 6.35
C PRO A 215 5.63 4.93 7.84
N ALA A 216 6.18 5.83 8.67
CA ALA A 216 5.90 5.86 10.10
C ALA A 216 4.46 6.30 10.41
N GLU A 217 3.95 7.32 9.72
CA GLU A 217 2.56 7.74 9.87
C GLU A 217 1.57 6.69 9.34
N ALA A 218 1.90 6.05 8.21
CA ALA A 218 1.11 4.96 7.65
C ALA A 218 1.07 3.75 8.59
N ALA A 219 2.21 3.38 9.20
CA ALA A 219 2.30 2.31 10.20
C ALA A 219 1.47 2.64 11.46
N PHE A 220 1.48 3.89 11.91
CA PHE A 220 0.65 4.33 13.02
C PHE A 220 -0.86 4.22 12.69
N LYS A 221 -1.29 4.70 11.52
CA LYS A 221 -2.68 4.57 11.06
C LYS A 221 -3.10 3.11 10.95
N LEU A 222 -2.24 2.26 10.37
CA LEU A 222 -2.49 0.82 10.25
C LEU A 222 -2.61 0.16 11.64
N ASN A 223 -1.75 0.51 12.59
CA ASN A 223 -1.82 0.00 13.97
C ASN A 223 -3.15 0.38 14.62
N TRP A 224 -3.56 1.64 14.50
CA TRP A 224 -4.85 2.10 15.05
C TRP A 224 -6.02 1.34 14.43
N LEU A 225 -6.09 1.30 13.09
CA LEU A 225 -7.16 0.59 12.37
C LEU A 225 -7.19 -0.90 12.70
N LEU A 226 -6.03 -1.57 12.82
CA LEU A 226 -5.97 -2.99 13.15
C LEU A 226 -6.45 -3.27 14.57
N ARG A 227 -6.08 -2.44 15.56
CA ARG A 227 -6.57 -2.56 16.94
C ARG A 227 -8.10 -2.45 16.98
N GLU A 228 -8.65 -1.42 16.35
CA GLU A 228 -10.10 -1.22 16.28
C GLU A 228 -10.80 -2.37 15.53
N ALA A 229 -10.22 -2.84 14.43
CA ALA A 229 -10.76 -3.95 13.65
C ALA A 229 -10.80 -5.25 14.46
N LEU A 230 -9.71 -5.57 15.17
CA LEU A 230 -9.64 -6.78 16.00
C LEU A 230 -10.56 -6.70 17.22
N SER A 231 -10.75 -5.52 17.80
CA SER A 231 -11.64 -5.28 18.94
C SER A 231 -13.12 -5.32 18.54
N ARG A 232 -13.48 -4.64 17.42
CA ARG A 232 -14.88 -4.51 16.99
C ARG A 232 -15.34 -5.63 16.05
N GLY A 233 -14.43 -6.42 15.50
CA GLY A 233 -14.75 -7.50 14.56
C GLY A 233 -15.19 -7.01 13.18
N LEU A 234 -14.74 -5.82 12.73
CA LEU A 234 -15.17 -5.22 11.46
C LEU A 234 -14.11 -4.32 10.84
N THR A 235 -14.22 -4.09 9.53
CA THR A 235 -13.49 -3.09 8.73
C THR A 235 -14.41 -2.43 7.71
N GLY A 236 -13.87 -1.53 6.92
CA GLY A 236 -14.55 -0.87 5.82
C GLY A 236 -15.35 0.34 6.25
N VAL A 237 -16.46 0.61 5.58
CA VAL A 237 -17.28 1.81 5.77
C VAL A 237 -17.83 1.96 7.20
N ASN A 238 -17.90 0.85 7.94
CA ASN A 238 -18.36 0.82 9.33
C ASN A 238 -17.24 1.11 10.35
N LEU A 239 -15.99 1.16 9.92
CA LEU A 239 -14.84 1.54 10.73
C LEU A 239 -14.23 2.84 10.20
N LYS A 240 -14.62 3.95 10.80
CA LYS A 240 -14.07 5.27 10.45
C LYS A 240 -12.67 5.42 11.04
N ASP A 241 -11.70 5.86 10.21
CA ASP A 241 -10.36 6.21 10.68
C ASP A 241 -10.39 7.49 11.53
N GLU A 242 -10.09 7.36 12.81
CA GLU A 242 -9.97 8.47 13.75
C GLU A 242 -8.53 8.63 14.29
N SER A 243 -7.57 7.94 13.69
CA SER A 243 -6.16 7.92 14.10
C SER A 243 -5.52 9.32 14.11
N GLU A 244 -5.99 10.24 13.28
CA GLU A 244 -5.47 11.62 13.21
C GLU A 244 -5.62 12.37 14.53
N ARG A 245 -6.63 12.05 15.35
CA ARG A 245 -6.80 12.65 16.69
C ARG A 245 -5.62 12.36 17.61
N PHE A 246 -4.89 11.28 17.37
CA PHE A 246 -3.74 10.85 18.16
C PHE A 246 -2.39 11.22 17.51
N LEU A 247 -2.38 11.55 16.21
CA LEU A 247 -1.19 12.05 15.51
C LEU A 247 -0.91 13.52 15.83
N ALA A 248 -1.94 14.33 16.09
CA ALA A 248 -1.86 15.78 16.21
C ALA A 248 -1.43 16.29 17.58
N ALA A 249 -1.14 15.44 18.58
CA ALA A 249 -0.70 15.87 19.92
C ALA A 249 0.83 16.07 19.94
N PRO A 250 1.36 17.32 19.90
CA PRO A 250 2.79 17.57 20.03
C PRO A 250 3.22 17.20 21.46
N GLY A 251 4.15 16.24 21.61
CA GLY A 251 4.82 15.95 22.86
C GLY A 251 4.22 14.89 23.78
N ALA A 252 3.10 14.27 23.45
CA ALA A 252 2.65 13.06 24.15
C ALA A 252 3.37 11.84 23.60
N ALA A 253 4.01 11.06 24.46
CA ALA A 253 4.41 9.71 24.10
C ALA A 253 3.17 9.01 23.50
N ARG A 254 3.28 8.54 22.25
CA ARG A 254 2.19 8.02 21.41
C ARG A 254 1.64 6.68 21.95
N ALA A 255 1.10 6.68 23.17
CA ALA A 255 0.40 5.54 23.74
C ALA A 255 -1.04 5.56 23.22
N LEU A 256 -1.44 4.52 22.51
CA LEU A 256 -2.85 4.31 22.19
C LEU A 256 -3.59 3.87 23.46
N PRO A 257 -4.86 4.30 23.67
CA PRO A 257 -5.67 3.84 24.79
C PRO A 257 -5.76 2.31 24.80
N GLY A 258 -5.54 1.69 25.93
CA GLY A 258 -5.64 0.24 26.09
C GLY A 258 -4.32 -0.51 26.25
N ALA A 259 -3.20 0.18 26.52
CA ALA A 259 -1.92 -0.45 26.92
C ALA A 259 -1.79 -0.63 28.45
N GLU A 260 -2.89 -0.61 29.20
CA GLU A 260 -2.85 -0.94 30.63
C GLU A 260 -3.45 -2.33 30.85
N SER A 261 -2.53 -3.21 31.35
CA SER A 261 -2.60 -4.56 31.93
C SER A 261 -3.39 -5.64 31.20
#